data_46ba59a25844ebbbece48335f9f91178
#
_entry.id   46ba59a25844ebbbece48335f9f91178
#
_cell.length_a   1.000
_cell.length_b   1.000
_cell.length_c   1.000
_cell.angle_alpha   90.00
_cell.angle_beta   90.00
_cell.angle_gamma   90.00
#
_symmetry.space_group_name_H-M   'P 1'
#
loop_
_entity.id
_entity.type
_entity.pdbx_description
1 polymer ?
#
loop_
_entity_poly.entity_id
_entity_poly.type
_entity_poly.pdbx_seq_one_letter_code
_entity_poly.pdbx_strand_id
1 'polypeptide(L)'
;VISSRRRLVVACILLVLEALVVALFVTESVTGAISAVVLTCVSVWVHVVLHECGHLVVAKLLRLRVIAVRIAPFTGWRSEVWVRPTPMATVLPLRMVLFYLGGPMANLCAAMLLCAAAAVTSTALTRVVLLGAALVGALLGVVNLIPGISPRSDGRNLLRWLSAPTATRAALRAGYYQEEVSRTLRAMARGEHGLGDPVPDGNDPLLALAAFQRRWSTGHAGSTADYVAEAERLAALARADRTDPMAAAAIGQVLTVQFGLWYLYDAVVNGVPVVHREVVEISELAQLAFDVQPHRLSARVALSLAHLLNHRPEQARSLLLDIRPGVEEPDLCHVASLLSAVAECHLGNRAGADAFIRAAADGGYQQLTQVAVAIRAADPVPRLFAPAPMADA
;
A
#
# COMPACT_ATOMS: atom_id res chain seq x y z
N VAL A 1 10.81 -3.99 -25.20
CA VAL A 1 10.99 -2.84 -24.29
C VAL A 1 12.23 -3.13 -23.45
N ILE A 2 13.34 -2.39 -23.70
CA ILE A 2 14.58 -2.50 -22.92
C ILE A 2 14.25 -2.09 -21.48
N SER A 3 14.49 -3.00 -20.51
CA SER A 3 14.19 -2.72 -19.11
C SER A 3 14.89 -1.44 -18.65
N SER A 4 14.27 -0.66 -17.79
CA SER A 4 14.84 0.59 -17.24
C SER A 4 16.22 0.39 -16.62
N ARG A 5 16.51 -0.80 -16.09
CA ARG A 5 17.83 -1.21 -15.60
C ARG A 5 18.90 -1.24 -16.69
N ARG A 6 18.60 -1.77 -17.90
CA ARG A 6 19.58 -1.80 -19.00
C ARG A 6 19.92 -0.40 -19.50
N ARG A 7 18.94 0.50 -19.56
CA ARG A 7 19.18 1.91 -19.96
C ARG A 7 20.07 2.63 -18.94
N LEU A 8 19.86 2.41 -17.66
CA LEU A 8 20.68 2.99 -16.61
C LEU A 8 22.11 2.46 -16.67
N VAL A 9 22.30 1.14 -16.84
CA VAL A 9 23.63 0.53 -16.99
C VAL A 9 24.36 1.07 -18.21
N VAL A 10 23.68 1.19 -19.36
CA VAL A 10 24.27 1.78 -20.57
C VAL A 10 24.66 3.24 -20.35
N ALA A 11 23.80 4.04 -19.72
CA ALA A 11 24.11 5.43 -19.40
C ALA A 11 25.32 5.56 -18.43
N CYS A 12 25.41 4.70 -17.42
CA CYS A 12 26.58 4.68 -16.53
C CYS A 12 27.86 4.28 -17.26
N ILE A 13 27.81 3.27 -18.15
CA ILE A 13 28.98 2.87 -18.96
C ILE A 13 29.43 4.02 -19.87
N LEU A 14 28.51 4.70 -20.55
CA LEU A 14 28.83 5.83 -21.42
C LEU A 14 29.46 6.99 -20.63
N LEU A 15 28.92 7.32 -19.44
CA LEU A 15 29.48 8.35 -18.56
C LEU A 15 30.90 8.00 -18.09
N VAL A 16 31.13 6.71 -17.75
CA VAL A 16 32.48 6.26 -17.34
C VAL A 16 33.46 6.33 -18.51
N LEU A 17 33.03 5.95 -19.73
CA LEU A 17 33.85 6.05 -20.94
C LEU A 17 34.16 7.50 -21.27
N GLU A 18 33.19 8.38 -21.19
CA GLU A 18 33.36 9.82 -21.45
C GLU A 18 34.32 10.44 -20.41
N ALA A 19 34.13 10.12 -19.13
CA ALA A 19 35.05 10.56 -18.06
C ALA A 19 36.48 10.05 -18.28
N LEU A 20 36.65 8.81 -18.75
CA LEU A 20 37.94 8.22 -19.08
C LEU A 20 38.62 8.98 -20.24
N VAL A 21 37.91 9.26 -21.32
CA VAL A 21 38.39 10.00 -22.46
C VAL A 21 38.85 11.39 -22.04
N VAL A 22 37.99 12.14 -21.32
CA VAL A 22 38.32 13.48 -20.83
C VAL A 22 39.53 13.45 -19.88
N ALA A 23 39.60 12.47 -18.99
CA ALA A 23 40.71 12.32 -18.07
C ALA A 23 42.02 12.00 -18.78
N LEU A 24 42.01 11.18 -19.84
CA LEU A 24 43.21 10.90 -20.68
C LEU A 24 43.73 12.13 -21.38
N PHE A 25 42.82 12.96 -21.92
CA PHE A 25 43.22 14.22 -22.61
C PHE A 25 43.81 15.26 -21.63
N VAL A 26 43.31 15.29 -20.38
CA VAL A 26 43.70 16.31 -19.39
C VAL A 26 44.94 15.90 -18.59
N THR A 27 45.09 14.60 -18.30
CA THR A 27 46.18 14.12 -17.43
C THR A 27 47.43 13.67 -18.19
N GLU A 28 47.30 13.41 -19.50
CA GLU A 28 48.38 12.85 -20.34
C GLU A 28 49.01 11.57 -19.77
N SER A 29 48.32 10.93 -18.81
CA SER A 29 48.80 9.78 -18.04
C SER A 29 47.70 8.74 -17.85
N VAL A 30 47.99 7.50 -18.17
CA VAL A 30 47.06 6.38 -17.98
C VAL A 30 46.71 6.22 -16.48
N THR A 31 47.68 6.34 -15.60
CA THR A 31 47.48 6.24 -14.15
C THR A 31 46.56 7.36 -13.65
N GLY A 32 46.77 8.59 -14.11
CA GLY A 32 45.91 9.72 -13.79
C GLY A 32 44.48 9.50 -14.26
N ALA A 33 44.31 9.00 -15.48
CA ALA A 33 42.98 8.69 -16.03
C ALA A 33 42.23 7.62 -15.23
N ILE A 34 42.90 6.51 -14.88
CA ILE A 34 42.34 5.44 -14.06
C ILE A 34 41.93 6.00 -12.69
N SER A 35 42.80 6.80 -12.05
CA SER A 35 42.50 7.40 -10.76
C SER A 35 41.28 8.30 -10.83
N ALA A 36 41.15 9.14 -11.87
CA ALA A 36 39.99 10.00 -12.06
C ALA A 36 38.70 9.21 -12.23
N VAL A 37 38.71 8.10 -12.99
CA VAL A 37 37.54 7.22 -13.15
C VAL A 37 37.13 6.57 -11.83
N VAL A 38 38.08 6.00 -11.09
CA VAL A 38 37.82 5.38 -9.80
C VAL A 38 37.23 6.39 -8.82
N LEU A 39 37.78 7.57 -8.71
CA LEU A 39 37.28 8.63 -7.84
C LEU A 39 35.90 9.14 -8.28
N THR A 40 35.62 9.21 -9.58
CA THR A 40 34.29 9.53 -10.09
C THR A 40 33.27 8.43 -9.73
N CYS A 41 33.64 7.17 -9.86
CA CYS A 41 32.77 6.06 -9.40
C CYS A 41 32.51 6.10 -7.89
N VAL A 42 33.53 6.40 -7.07
CA VAL A 42 33.37 6.60 -5.62
C VAL A 42 32.44 7.79 -5.35
N SER A 43 32.52 8.86 -6.15
CA SER A 43 31.66 10.03 -5.99
C SER A 43 30.18 9.72 -6.20
N VAL A 44 29.82 8.75 -7.06
CA VAL A 44 28.43 8.29 -7.22
C VAL A 44 27.89 7.79 -5.89
N TRP A 45 28.66 6.95 -5.20
CA TRP A 45 28.26 6.45 -3.89
C TRP A 45 28.15 7.56 -2.83
N VAL A 46 29.11 8.48 -2.80
CA VAL A 46 29.07 9.63 -1.88
C VAL A 46 27.82 10.48 -2.13
N HIS A 47 27.49 10.74 -3.40
CA HIS A 47 26.29 11.52 -3.75
C HIS A 47 24.98 10.78 -3.44
N VAL A 48 24.94 9.45 -3.51
CA VAL A 48 23.78 8.67 -3.02
C VAL A 48 23.62 8.84 -1.51
N VAL A 49 24.72 8.77 -0.74
CA VAL A 49 24.68 9.02 0.72
C VAL A 49 24.23 10.45 1.03
N LEU A 50 24.80 11.43 0.35
CA LEU A 50 24.43 12.85 0.52
C LEU A 50 22.95 13.10 0.21
N HIS A 51 22.44 12.46 -0.84
CA HIS A 51 21.04 12.53 -1.21
C HIS A 51 20.12 12.06 -0.07
N GLU A 52 20.38 10.87 0.47
CA GLU A 52 19.58 10.34 1.60
C GLU A 52 19.75 11.18 2.87
N CYS A 53 20.97 11.69 3.11
CA CYS A 53 21.21 12.63 4.21
C CYS A 53 20.40 13.93 4.03
N GLY A 54 20.24 14.42 2.80
CA GLY A 54 19.40 15.58 2.48
C GLY A 54 17.94 15.35 2.90
N HIS A 55 17.36 14.20 2.54
CA HIS A 55 16.03 13.81 2.99
C HIS A 55 15.95 13.71 4.53
N LEU A 56 16.94 13.09 5.16
CA LEU A 56 16.97 12.91 6.60
C LEU A 56 17.04 14.23 7.35
N VAL A 57 17.89 15.16 6.91
CA VAL A 57 18.03 16.51 7.50
C VAL A 57 16.70 17.25 7.40
N VAL A 58 16.10 17.29 6.20
CA VAL A 58 14.82 17.96 6.00
C VAL A 58 13.71 17.30 6.81
N ALA A 59 13.66 15.96 6.87
CA ALA A 59 12.69 15.24 7.69
C ALA A 59 12.77 15.66 9.17
N LYS A 60 13.99 15.75 9.72
CA LYS A 60 14.21 16.18 11.11
C LYS A 60 13.84 17.65 11.32
N LEU A 61 14.24 18.55 10.42
CA LEU A 61 13.90 19.97 10.49
C LEU A 61 12.38 20.20 10.47
N LEU A 62 11.67 19.42 9.65
CA LEU A 62 10.21 19.48 9.52
C LEU A 62 9.48 18.62 10.56
N ARG A 63 10.21 18.00 11.50
CA ARG A 63 9.67 17.13 12.55
C ARG A 63 8.81 15.99 11.97
N LEU A 64 9.20 15.44 10.81
CA LEU A 64 8.61 14.23 10.27
C LEU A 64 9.15 13.02 11.04
N ARG A 65 8.27 12.07 11.36
CA ARG A 65 8.70 10.83 12.03
C ARG A 65 9.44 9.94 11.03
N VAL A 66 10.75 9.82 11.20
CA VAL A 66 11.59 8.89 10.42
C VAL A 66 11.36 7.47 10.97
N ILE A 67 10.99 6.54 10.10
CA ILE A 67 10.74 5.12 10.46
C ILE A 67 12.00 4.30 10.20
N ALA A 68 12.61 4.50 9.04
CA ALA A 68 13.77 3.75 8.63
C ALA A 68 14.67 4.59 7.72
N VAL A 69 15.96 4.34 7.82
CA VAL A 69 16.98 4.86 6.91
C VAL A 69 17.73 3.65 6.36
N ARG A 70 17.73 3.50 5.07
CA ARG A 70 18.45 2.43 4.38
C ARG A 70 19.38 3.04 3.35
N ILE A 71 20.66 2.80 3.50
CA ILE A 71 21.69 3.20 2.54
C ILE A 71 22.39 1.93 2.08
N ALA A 72 22.02 1.43 0.92
CA ALA A 72 22.52 0.15 0.41
C ALA A 72 22.93 0.29 -1.07
N PRO A 73 24.02 1.03 -1.37
CA PRO A 73 24.43 1.32 -2.74
C PRO A 73 24.83 0.06 -3.51
N PHE A 74 25.31 -0.98 -2.81
CA PHE A 74 25.79 -2.23 -3.44
C PHE A 74 24.74 -3.34 -3.48
N THR A 75 23.70 -3.28 -2.68
CA THR A 75 22.61 -4.29 -2.64
C THR A 75 21.40 -3.85 -3.45
N GLY A 76 21.58 -3.65 -4.77
CA GLY A 76 20.49 -3.36 -5.69
C GLY A 76 20.05 -1.90 -5.75
N TRP A 77 20.92 -0.94 -5.39
CA TRP A 77 20.70 0.51 -5.51
C TRP A 77 19.42 1.01 -4.81
N ARG A 78 19.10 0.42 -3.66
CA ARG A 78 17.94 0.81 -2.85
C ARG A 78 18.41 1.55 -1.61
N SER A 79 18.62 2.85 -1.78
CA SER A 79 18.76 3.77 -0.66
C SER A 79 17.44 4.51 -0.49
N GLU A 80 16.93 4.60 0.73
CA GLU A 80 15.60 5.15 0.99
C GLU A 80 15.55 5.69 2.41
N VAL A 81 15.01 6.90 2.58
CA VAL A 81 14.59 7.44 3.88
C VAL A 81 13.08 7.34 3.97
N TRP A 82 12.60 6.55 4.92
CA TRP A 82 11.18 6.34 5.13
C TRP A 82 10.68 7.24 6.24
N VAL A 83 9.70 8.06 5.91
CA VAL A 83 9.02 8.93 6.88
C VAL A 83 7.56 8.54 7.03
N ARG A 84 7.03 8.71 8.24
CA ARG A 84 5.60 8.55 8.53
C ARG A 84 5.02 9.93 8.84
N PRO A 85 4.56 10.68 7.84
CA PRO A 85 3.93 11.96 8.07
C PRO A 85 2.58 11.78 8.76
N THR A 86 2.17 12.77 9.57
CA THR A 86 0.83 12.79 10.17
C THR A 86 -0.17 13.30 9.14
N PRO A 87 -1.14 12.49 8.68
CA PRO A 87 -2.05 12.87 7.58
C PRO A 87 -2.86 14.14 7.83
N MET A 88 -3.21 14.39 9.10
CA MET A 88 -4.03 15.54 9.51
C MET A 88 -3.26 16.85 9.68
N ALA A 89 -1.92 16.84 9.51
CA ALA A 89 -1.14 18.08 9.61
C ALA A 89 -1.54 19.07 8.50
N THR A 90 -1.97 20.27 8.88
CA THR A 90 -2.45 21.31 7.95
C THR A 90 -1.44 21.67 6.88
N VAL A 91 -0.16 21.73 7.23
CA VAL A 91 0.96 22.07 6.34
C VAL A 91 1.64 20.83 5.72
N LEU A 92 0.98 19.67 5.76
CA LEU A 92 1.55 18.42 5.25
C LEU A 92 2.03 18.50 3.79
N PRO A 93 1.27 19.06 2.84
CA PRO A 93 1.73 19.14 1.45
C PRO A 93 3.05 19.86 1.31
N LEU A 94 3.20 21.01 1.96
CA LEU A 94 4.45 21.79 1.96
C LEU A 94 5.62 21.01 2.58
N ARG A 95 5.37 20.34 3.71
CA ARG A 95 6.40 19.51 4.36
C ARG A 95 6.87 18.38 3.45
N MET A 96 5.94 17.72 2.74
CA MET A 96 6.30 16.64 1.82
C MET A 96 7.01 17.14 0.56
N VAL A 97 6.62 18.30 0.04
CA VAL A 97 7.34 18.99 -1.06
C VAL A 97 8.78 19.26 -0.66
N LEU A 98 9.00 19.87 0.51
CA LEU A 98 10.34 20.16 1.01
C LEU A 98 11.15 18.88 1.30
N PHE A 99 10.49 17.84 1.83
CA PHE A 99 11.13 16.54 2.06
C PHE A 99 11.65 15.92 0.74
N TYR A 100 10.82 15.88 -0.31
CA TYR A 100 11.24 15.33 -1.61
C TYR A 100 12.26 16.23 -2.35
N LEU A 101 12.33 17.51 -2.05
CA LEU A 101 13.39 18.39 -2.53
C LEU A 101 14.72 18.17 -1.78
N GLY A 102 14.68 17.69 -0.55
CA GLY A 102 15.86 17.60 0.33
C GLY A 102 17.03 16.83 -0.27
N GLY A 103 16.78 15.66 -0.83
CA GLY A 103 17.80 14.82 -1.46
C GLY A 103 18.42 15.46 -2.72
N PRO A 104 17.61 15.80 -3.73
CA PRO A 104 18.10 16.47 -4.94
C PRO A 104 18.86 17.76 -4.65
N MET A 105 18.37 18.59 -3.73
CA MET A 105 19.02 19.85 -3.35
C MET A 105 20.37 19.62 -2.65
N ALA A 106 20.48 18.58 -1.82
CA ALA A 106 21.76 18.23 -1.21
C ALA A 106 22.82 17.90 -2.28
N ASN A 107 22.44 17.13 -3.30
CA ASN A 107 23.33 16.83 -4.42
C ASN A 107 23.70 18.07 -5.25
N LEU A 108 22.75 18.95 -5.53
CA LEU A 108 23.00 20.19 -6.28
C LEU A 108 23.90 21.15 -5.48
N CYS A 109 23.67 21.31 -4.18
CA CYS A 109 24.52 22.11 -3.32
C CYS A 109 25.95 21.55 -3.25
N ALA A 110 26.10 20.24 -3.10
CA ALA A 110 27.41 19.59 -3.12
C ALA A 110 28.11 19.79 -4.47
N ALA A 111 27.39 19.66 -5.58
CA ALA A 111 27.94 19.93 -6.91
C ALA A 111 28.46 21.37 -7.05
N MET A 112 27.70 22.36 -6.58
CA MET A 112 28.14 23.77 -6.57
C MET A 112 29.40 23.98 -5.74
N LEU A 113 29.48 23.39 -4.54
CA LEU A 113 30.65 23.47 -3.67
C LEU A 113 31.88 22.82 -4.31
N LEU A 114 31.71 21.67 -4.97
CA LEU A 114 32.79 21.00 -5.71
C LEU A 114 33.26 21.82 -6.92
N CYS A 115 32.36 22.47 -7.64
CA CYS A 115 32.73 23.41 -8.71
C CYS A 115 33.52 24.60 -8.18
N ALA A 116 33.10 25.19 -7.07
CA ALA A 116 33.82 26.28 -6.42
C ALA A 116 35.21 25.83 -5.96
N ALA A 117 35.34 24.65 -5.35
CA ALA A 117 36.63 24.08 -4.96
C ALA A 117 37.54 23.84 -6.18
N ALA A 118 36.97 23.33 -7.28
CA ALA A 118 37.72 23.13 -8.54
C ALA A 118 38.26 24.44 -9.11
N ALA A 119 37.53 25.54 -8.98
CA ALA A 119 37.95 26.85 -9.49
C ALA A 119 39.22 27.42 -8.78
N VAL A 120 39.40 27.08 -7.51
CA VAL A 120 40.58 27.55 -6.71
C VAL A 120 41.71 26.53 -6.68
N THR A 121 41.52 25.33 -7.24
CA THR A 121 42.53 24.26 -7.25
C THR A 121 43.56 24.46 -8.35
N SER A 122 44.83 24.39 -8.02
CA SER A 122 45.94 24.56 -8.97
C SER A 122 46.30 23.29 -9.76
N THR A 123 46.09 22.10 -9.19
CA THR A 123 46.49 20.84 -9.82
C THR A 123 45.40 20.36 -10.83
N ALA A 124 45.83 20.03 -12.06
CA ALA A 124 44.91 19.59 -13.12
C ALA A 124 44.12 18.34 -12.72
N LEU A 125 44.78 17.33 -12.15
CA LEU A 125 44.12 16.08 -11.72
C LEU A 125 43.01 16.33 -10.69
N THR A 126 43.33 17.12 -9.62
CA THR A 126 42.32 17.42 -8.61
C THR A 126 41.17 18.21 -9.17
N ARG A 127 41.41 19.14 -10.08
CA ARG A 127 40.37 19.90 -10.77
C ARG A 127 39.44 18.99 -11.55
N VAL A 128 39.98 18.05 -12.34
CA VAL A 128 39.19 17.08 -13.12
C VAL A 128 38.34 16.19 -12.21
N VAL A 129 38.90 15.68 -11.12
CA VAL A 129 38.19 14.85 -10.15
C VAL A 129 37.04 15.63 -9.50
N LEU A 130 37.28 16.87 -9.07
CA LEU A 130 36.24 17.70 -8.45
C LEU A 130 35.12 18.05 -9.43
N LEU A 131 35.45 18.37 -10.69
CA LEU A 131 34.44 18.64 -11.72
C LEU A 131 33.68 17.38 -12.11
N GLY A 132 34.34 16.22 -12.21
CA GLY A 132 33.68 14.93 -12.42
C GLY A 132 32.69 14.60 -11.32
N ALA A 133 33.11 14.75 -10.05
CA ALA A 133 32.24 14.57 -8.90
C ALA A 133 31.07 15.58 -8.89
N ALA A 134 31.33 16.84 -9.22
CA ALA A 134 30.28 17.85 -9.34
C ALA A 134 29.26 17.51 -10.44
N LEU A 135 29.71 17.02 -11.58
CA LEU A 135 28.84 16.58 -12.67
C LEU A 135 27.94 15.41 -12.22
N VAL A 136 28.52 14.42 -11.55
CA VAL A 136 27.75 13.29 -10.96
C VAL A 136 26.67 13.80 -10.02
N GLY A 137 27.02 14.70 -9.09
CA GLY A 137 26.06 15.28 -8.14
C GLY A 137 24.94 16.06 -8.83
N ALA A 138 25.29 16.89 -9.84
CA ALA A 138 24.32 17.65 -10.60
C ALA A 138 23.37 16.72 -11.38
N LEU A 139 23.91 15.71 -12.05
CA LEU A 139 23.11 14.72 -12.81
C LEU A 139 22.15 13.94 -11.87
N LEU A 140 22.65 13.43 -10.74
CA LEU A 140 21.80 12.72 -9.79
C LEU A 140 20.73 13.63 -9.19
N GLY A 141 21.05 14.88 -8.88
CA GLY A 141 20.08 15.85 -8.39
C GLY A 141 18.99 16.15 -9.41
N VAL A 142 19.36 16.43 -10.67
CA VAL A 142 18.41 16.75 -11.74
C VAL A 142 17.57 15.54 -12.15
N VAL A 143 18.21 14.37 -12.35
CA VAL A 143 17.53 13.14 -12.79
C VAL A 143 16.46 12.70 -11.79
N ASN A 144 16.74 12.84 -10.47
CA ASN A 144 15.75 12.51 -9.45
C ASN A 144 14.56 13.48 -9.41
N LEU A 145 14.71 14.71 -9.93
CA LEU A 145 13.60 15.66 -10.06
C LEU A 145 12.71 15.42 -11.29
N ILE A 146 13.13 14.56 -12.24
CA ILE A 146 12.34 14.28 -13.45
C ILE A 146 11.26 13.22 -13.13
N PRO A 147 9.95 13.58 -13.21
CA PRO A 147 8.88 12.69 -12.73
C PRO A 147 8.66 11.44 -13.58
N GLY A 148 9.18 11.40 -14.81
CA GLY A 148 8.96 10.30 -15.76
C GLY A 148 10.00 9.17 -15.71
N ILE A 149 11.14 9.36 -15.05
CA ILE A 149 12.26 8.40 -15.11
C ILE A 149 11.99 7.16 -14.24
N SER A 150 11.42 7.35 -13.06
CA SER A 150 11.10 6.25 -12.14
C SER A 150 9.75 6.45 -11.47
N PRO A 151 8.98 5.37 -11.22
CA PRO A 151 7.76 5.43 -10.41
C PRO A 151 8.01 5.93 -8.98
N ARG A 152 9.25 5.83 -8.50
CA ARG A 152 9.66 6.19 -7.13
C ARG A 152 10.58 7.41 -7.07
N SER A 153 10.75 8.16 -8.19
CA SER A 153 11.57 9.36 -8.18
C SER A 153 10.98 10.45 -7.28
N ASP A 154 11.85 11.24 -6.68
CA ASP A 154 11.43 12.39 -5.86
C ASP A 154 10.59 13.37 -6.67
N GLY A 155 10.98 13.61 -7.93
CA GLY A 155 10.23 14.47 -8.84
C GLY A 155 8.80 14.02 -9.08
N ARG A 156 8.54 12.70 -9.16
CA ARG A 156 7.18 12.20 -9.29
C ARG A 156 6.36 12.41 -8.03
N ASN A 157 6.96 12.16 -6.87
CA ASN A 157 6.30 12.39 -5.59
C ASN A 157 6.08 13.87 -5.32
N LEU A 158 7.09 14.69 -5.65
CA LEU A 158 7.00 16.15 -5.63
C LEU A 158 5.82 16.64 -6.49
N LEU A 159 5.75 16.18 -7.75
CA LEU A 159 4.66 16.55 -8.66
C LEU A 159 3.29 16.16 -8.10
N ARG A 160 3.14 14.97 -7.52
CA ARG A 160 1.89 14.54 -6.89
C ARG A 160 1.44 15.47 -5.77
N TRP A 161 2.38 15.88 -4.89
CA TRP A 161 2.06 16.79 -3.80
C TRP A 161 1.77 18.21 -4.27
N LEU A 162 2.36 18.66 -5.39
CA LEU A 162 2.10 19.97 -5.97
C LEU A 162 0.79 20.01 -6.78
N SER A 163 0.54 18.98 -7.61
CA SER A 163 -0.61 18.98 -8.53
C SER A 163 -1.91 18.48 -7.91
N ALA A 164 -1.84 17.53 -6.99
CA ALA A 164 -3.01 16.89 -6.39
C ALA A 164 -2.81 16.62 -4.88
N PRO A 165 -2.60 17.65 -4.04
CA PRO A 165 -2.27 17.48 -2.63
C PRO A 165 -3.38 16.76 -1.84
N THR A 166 -4.65 17.03 -2.15
CA THR A 166 -5.80 16.38 -1.51
C THR A 166 -5.87 14.89 -1.81
N ALA A 167 -5.81 14.52 -3.10
CA ALA A 167 -5.81 13.12 -3.52
C ALA A 167 -4.58 12.36 -2.99
N THR A 168 -3.41 13.01 -2.97
CA THR A 168 -2.18 12.41 -2.42
C THR A 168 -2.29 12.19 -0.92
N ARG A 169 -2.90 13.12 -0.19
CA ARG A 169 -3.19 12.96 1.25
C ARG A 169 -4.19 11.83 1.50
N ALA A 170 -5.26 11.75 0.70
CA ALA A 170 -6.24 10.68 0.79
C ALA A 170 -5.61 9.30 0.54
N ALA A 171 -4.77 9.17 -0.49
CA ALA A 171 -4.02 7.94 -0.77
C ALA A 171 -3.05 7.55 0.37
N LEU A 172 -2.40 8.53 1.00
CA LEU A 172 -1.54 8.31 2.17
C LEU A 172 -2.36 7.80 3.38
N ARG A 173 -3.52 8.41 3.65
CA ARG A 173 -4.45 7.97 4.70
C ARG A 173 -4.90 6.52 4.46
N ALA A 174 -5.34 6.23 3.23
CA ALA A 174 -5.74 4.89 2.84
C ALA A 174 -4.60 3.86 3.01
N GLY A 175 -3.37 4.23 2.66
CA GLY A 175 -2.19 3.38 2.87
C GLY A 175 -1.92 3.07 4.35
N TYR A 176 -2.03 4.05 5.23
CA TYR A 176 -1.89 3.84 6.67
C TYR A 176 -2.99 2.97 7.26
N TYR A 177 -4.20 3.21 6.79
CA TYR A 177 -5.32 2.38 7.17
C TYR A 177 -5.08 0.91 6.79
N GLN A 178 -4.66 0.64 5.56
CA GLN A 178 -4.34 -0.72 5.11
C GLN A 178 -3.20 -1.36 5.92
N GLU A 179 -2.18 -0.58 6.27
CA GLU A 179 -1.08 -1.07 7.13
C GLU A 179 -1.60 -1.48 8.52
N GLU A 180 -2.48 -0.67 9.12
CA GLU A 180 -3.05 -0.95 10.44
C GLU A 180 -3.98 -2.17 10.39
N VAL A 181 -4.81 -2.29 9.36
CA VAL A 181 -5.64 -3.48 9.12
C VAL A 181 -4.78 -4.73 9.00
N SER A 182 -3.75 -4.69 8.15
CA SER A 182 -2.85 -5.83 7.96
C SER A 182 -2.09 -6.20 9.23
N ARG A 183 -1.76 -5.21 10.08
CA ARG A 183 -1.16 -5.44 11.39
C ARG A 183 -2.13 -6.13 12.34
N THR A 184 -3.36 -5.65 12.40
CA THR A 184 -4.43 -6.21 13.23
C THR A 184 -4.73 -7.65 12.83
N LEU A 185 -4.92 -7.91 11.53
CA LEU A 185 -5.17 -9.27 11.04
C LEU A 185 -4.02 -10.24 11.36
N ARG A 186 -2.76 -9.80 11.17
CA ARG A 186 -1.60 -10.62 11.52
C ARG A 186 -1.49 -10.92 13.00
N ALA A 187 -1.82 -9.96 13.86
CA ALA A 187 -1.84 -10.17 15.31
C ALA A 187 -2.94 -11.14 15.71
N MET A 188 -4.14 -11.03 15.12
CA MET A 188 -5.23 -11.98 15.32
C MET A 188 -4.83 -13.40 14.89
N ALA A 189 -4.21 -13.53 13.71
CA ALA A 189 -3.74 -14.82 13.21
C ALA A 189 -2.70 -15.48 14.14
N ARG A 190 -1.94 -14.68 14.91
CA ARG A 190 -0.97 -15.15 15.90
C ARG A 190 -1.54 -15.33 17.30
N GLY A 191 -2.84 -15.05 17.50
CA GLY A 191 -3.46 -15.09 18.84
C GLY A 191 -2.96 -14.00 19.79
N GLU A 192 -2.38 -12.93 19.28
CA GLU A 192 -1.89 -11.82 20.09
C GLU A 192 -3.07 -10.95 20.56
N HIS A 193 -3.42 -11.05 21.83
CA HIS A 193 -4.41 -10.19 22.49
C HIS A 193 -3.67 -9.03 23.15
N GLY A 194 -3.88 -7.79 22.68
CA GLY A 194 -3.25 -6.62 23.31
C GLY A 194 -2.46 -5.76 22.34
N LEU A 195 -3.04 -5.47 21.19
CA LEU A 195 -2.55 -4.41 20.32
C LEU A 195 -2.71 -3.07 21.06
N GLY A 196 -1.61 -2.43 21.41
CA GLY A 196 -1.50 -1.16 22.14
C GLY A 196 -2.62 -0.13 21.98
N ASP A 197 -2.52 1.03 22.60
CA ASP A 197 -3.59 2.02 22.74
C ASP A 197 -4.38 2.28 21.44
N PRO A 198 -5.70 2.38 21.52
CA PRO A 198 -6.54 2.69 20.38
C PRO A 198 -6.11 4.01 19.76
N VAL A 199 -6.14 4.06 18.44
CA VAL A 199 -5.96 5.33 17.71
C VAL A 199 -7.01 6.34 18.23
N PRO A 200 -6.61 7.58 18.58
CA PRO A 200 -7.56 8.54 19.09
C PRO A 200 -8.78 8.68 18.17
N ASP A 201 -9.96 8.60 18.77
CA ASP A 201 -11.23 8.73 18.07
C ASP A 201 -11.35 10.19 17.60
N GLY A 202 -11.03 10.44 16.33
CA GLY A 202 -11.20 11.75 15.69
C GLY A 202 -12.35 11.69 14.69
N ASN A 203 -12.76 12.84 14.21
CA ASN A 203 -13.76 12.96 13.12
C ASN A 203 -13.23 12.42 11.77
N ASP A 204 -12.09 11.74 11.75
CA ASP A 204 -11.54 11.10 10.56
C ASP A 204 -12.18 9.73 10.36
N PRO A 205 -12.94 9.52 9.27
CA PRO A 205 -13.65 8.27 9.03
C PRO A 205 -12.73 7.03 8.98
N LEU A 206 -11.50 7.17 8.47
CA LEU A 206 -10.53 6.06 8.40
C LEU A 206 -9.93 5.73 9.77
N LEU A 207 -9.69 6.73 10.61
CA LEU A 207 -9.21 6.49 11.98
C LEU A 207 -10.32 5.86 12.83
N ALA A 208 -11.56 6.31 12.67
CA ALA A 208 -12.73 5.71 13.31
C ALA A 208 -12.89 4.24 12.87
N LEU A 209 -12.70 3.94 11.59
CA LEU A 209 -12.72 2.56 11.08
C LEU A 209 -11.59 1.71 11.66
N ALA A 210 -10.38 2.24 11.77
CA ALA A 210 -9.26 1.52 12.39
C ALA A 210 -9.52 1.21 13.88
N ALA A 211 -10.12 2.17 14.60
CA ALA A 211 -10.53 1.97 15.99
C ALA A 211 -11.64 0.91 16.12
N PHE A 212 -12.61 0.93 15.20
CA PHE A 212 -13.67 -0.08 15.13
C PHE A 212 -13.09 -1.47 14.89
N GLN A 213 -12.23 -1.64 13.88
CA GLN A 213 -11.61 -2.93 13.59
C GLN A 213 -10.79 -3.47 14.77
N ARG A 214 -10.07 -2.59 15.46
CA ARG A 214 -9.31 -2.98 16.63
C ARG A 214 -10.23 -3.47 17.75
N ARG A 215 -11.31 -2.76 18.08
CA ARG A 215 -12.31 -3.19 19.08
C ARG A 215 -12.93 -4.53 18.72
N TRP A 216 -13.32 -4.69 17.45
CA TRP A 216 -13.85 -5.95 16.93
C TRP A 216 -12.86 -7.11 17.10
N SER A 217 -11.58 -6.89 16.76
CA SER A 217 -10.56 -7.93 16.78
C SER A 217 -10.11 -8.34 18.18
N THR A 218 -10.17 -7.44 19.15
CA THR A 218 -9.69 -7.71 20.51
C THR A 218 -10.75 -8.36 21.39
N GLY A 219 -11.96 -8.61 20.88
CA GLY A 219 -13.04 -9.20 21.65
C GLY A 219 -13.46 -8.36 22.87
N HIS A 220 -13.09 -7.06 22.89
CA HIS A 220 -13.55 -6.15 23.93
C HIS A 220 -15.07 -6.05 23.83
N ALA A 221 -15.72 -6.66 24.78
CA ALA A 221 -17.12 -7.02 24.83
C ALA A 221 -18.05 -5.79 24.76
N GLY A 222 -18.28 -5.30 23.54
CA GLY A 222 -19.53 -4.63 23.22
C GLY A 222 -20.60 -5.67 22.92
N SER A 223 -21.85 -5.39 23.19
CA SER A 223 -22.94 -6.21 22.67
C SER A 223 -22.92 -6.16 21.12
N THR A 224 -23.49 -7.15 20.46
CA THR A 224 -23.72 -7.11 19.00
C THR A 224 -24.37 -5.81 18.56
N ALA A 225 -25.31 -5.29 19.33
CA ALA A 225 -25.99 -4.01 19.09
C ALA A 225 -25.00 -2.81 19.06
N ASP A 226 -23.98 -2.80 19.92
CA ASP A 226 -22.98 -1.73 19.95
C ASP A 226 -22.14 -1.72 18.66
N TYR A 227 -21.78 -2.91 18.16
CA TYR A 227 -21.04 -3.04 16.91
C TYR A 227 -21.88 -2.62 15.69
N VAL A 228 -23.16 -2.97 15.66
CA VAL A 228 -24.08 -2.56 14.60
C VAL A 228 -24.26 -1.04 14.60
N ALA A 229 -24.51 -0.43 15.76
CA ALA A 229 -24.64 1.02 15.89
C ALA A 229 -23.38 1.78 15.43
N GLU A 230 -22.19 1.26 15.78
CA GLU A 230 -20.93 1.87 15.33
C GLU A 230 -20.71 1.69 13.83
N ALA A 231 -21.08 0.57 13.25
CA ALA A 231 -21.02 0.35 11.80
C ALA A 231 -21.96 1.28 11.05
N GLU A 232 -23.18 1.48 11.53
CA GLU A 232 -24.13 2.46 10.98
C GLU A 232 -23.56 3.88 11.03
N ARG A 233 -22.90 4.25 12.15
CA ARG A 233 -22.21 5.53 12.28
C ARG A 233 -21.11 5.70 11.25
N LEU A 234 -20.26 4.66 11.06
CA LEU A 234 -19.19 4.66 10.07
C LEU A 234 -19.72 4.73 8.65
N ALA A 235 -20.77 3.98 8.35
CA ALA A 235 -21.46 4.04 7.06
C ALA A 235 -22.05 5.43 6.79
N ALA A 236 -22.64 6.07 7.78
CA ALA A 236 -23.13 7.45 7.67
C ALA A 236 -21.99 8.43 7.42
N LEU A 237 -20.86 8.32 8.10
CA LEU A 237 -19.66 9.13 7.86
C LEU A 237 -19.12 8.94 6.44
N ALA A 238 -19.08 7.70 5.94
CA ALA A 238 -18.64 7.41 4.57
C ALA A 238 -19.55 8.05 3.51
N ARG A 239 -20.88 8.07 3.76
CA ARG A 239 -21.84 8.70 2.84
C ARG A 239 -21.79 10.23 2.92
N ALA A 240 -21.51 10.81 4.09
CA ALA A 240 -21.46 12.26 4.31
C ALA A 240 -20.17 12.88 3.74
N ASP A 241 -19.05 12.20 3.84
CA ASP A 241 -17.75 12.68 3.33
C ASP A 241 -17.59 12.35 1.84
N ARG A 242 -18.30 13.10 0.99
CA ARG A 242 -18.17 13.01 -0.47
C ARG A 242 -16.82 13.48 -0.99
N THR A 243 -15.98 14.04 -0.14
CA THR A 243 -14.68 14.62 -0.53
C THR A 243 -13.57 13.57 -0.57
N ASP A 244 -13.74 12.44 0.11
CA ASP A 244 -12.79 11.33 0.13
C ASP A 244 -13.43 9.99 -0.28
N PRO A 245 -13.61 9.74 -1.59
CA PRO A 245 -14.20 8.49 -2.07
C PRO A 245 -13.37 7.26 -1.69
N MET A 246 -12.06 7.44 -1.45
CA MET A 246 -11.19 6.34 -1.01
C MET A 246 -11.47 5.94 0.44
N ALA A 247 -11.79 6.89 1.32
CA ALA A 247 -12.21 6.58 2.68
C ALA A 247 -13.55 5.85 2.69
N ALA A 248 -14.51 6.32 1.90
CA ALA A 248 -15.80 5.67 1.75
C ALA A 248 -15.66 4.22 1.22
N ALA A 249 -14.81 4.02 0.21
CA ALA A 249 -14.52 2.69 -0.32
C ALA A 249 -13.87 1.76 0.74
N ALA A 250 -12.91 2.27 1.52
CA ALA A 250 -12.27 1.48 2.58
C ALA A 250 -13.25 1.07 3.67
N ILE A 251 -14.14 1.97 4.09
CA ILE A 251 -15.19 1.68 5.06
C ILE A 251 -16.15 0.63 4.49
N GLY A 252 -16.60 0.80 3.26
CA GLY A 252 -17.48 -0.14 2.59
C GLY A 252 -16.88 -1.54 2.50
N GLN A 253 -15.61 -1.66 2.08
CA GLN A 253 -14.92 -2.94 2.00
C GLN A 253 -14.86 -3.65 3.36
N VAL A 254 -14.43 -2.92 4.39
CA VAL A 254 -14.23 -3.52 5.73
C VAL A 254 -15.52 -3.93 6.37
N LEU A 255 -16.51 -3.04 6.40
CA LEU A 255 -17.80 -3.36 7.00
C LEU A 255 -18.47 -4.52 6.27
N THR A 256 -18.44 -4.52 4.92
CA THR A 256 -19.02 -5.61 4.15
C THR A 256 -18.34 -6.93 4.43
N VAL A 257 -17.00 -6.98 4.45
CA VAL A 257 -16.27 -8.22 4.70
C VAL A 257 -16.50 -8.71 6.13
N GLN A 258 -16.42 -7.83 7.13
CA GLN A 258 -16.57 -8.24 8.53
C GLN A 258 -17.99 -8.68 8.86
N PHE A 259 -18.99 -7.88 8.55
CA PHE A 259 -20.37 -8.24 8.82
C PHE A 259 -20.86 -9.37 7.94
N GLY A 260 -20.49 -9.36 6.66
CA GLY A 260 -20.89 -10.40 5.75
C GLY A 260 -20.29 -11.77 6.09
N LEU A 261 -19.02 -11.83 6.54
CA LEU A 261 -18.42 -13.07 7.04
C LEU A 261 -19.07 -13.52 8.35
N TRP A 262 -19.43 -12.58 9.22
CA TRP A 262 -20.13 -12.90 10.45
C TRP A 262 -21.54 -13.45 10.17
N TYR A 263 -22.32 -12.81 9.30
CA TYR A 263 -23.62 -13.34 8.85
C TYR A 263 -23.50 -14.69 8.18
N LEU A 264 -22.47 -14.87 7.35
CA LEU A 264 -22.21 -16.17 6.75
C LEU A 264 -21.90 -17.24 7.80
N TYR A 265 -21.09 -16.91 8.80
CA TYR A 265 -20.78 -17.79 9.92
C TYR A 265 -22.05 -18.15 10.70
N ASP A 266 -22.83 -17.17 11.12
CA ASP A 266 -24.07 -17.38 11.88
C ASP A 266 -25.08 -18.20 11.09
N ALA A 267 -25.26 -17.95 9.80
CA ALA A 267 -26.16 -18.70 8.96
C ALA A 267 -25.72 -20.15 8.78
N VAL A 268 -24.42 -20.39 8.55
CA VAL A 268 -23.88 -21.73 8.23
C VAL A 268 -23.64 -22.57 9.46
N VAL A 269 -23.06 -21.97 10.52
CA VAL A 269 -22.62 -22.71 11.72
C VAL A 269 -23.68 -22.69 12.79
N ASN A 270 -24.33 -21.57 13.02
CA ASN A 270 -25.30 -21.37 14.08
C ASN A 270 -26.77 -21.52 13.62
N GLY A 271 -27.02 -21.58 12.31
CA GLY A 271 -28.39 -21.70 11.74
C GLY A 271 -29.24 -20.44 11.94
N VAL A 272 -28.62 -19.29 12.16
CA VAL A 272 -29.31 -18.01 12.40
C VAL A 272 -29.64 -17.37 11.04
N PRO A 273 -30.93 -17.06 10.76
CA PRO A 273 -31.29 -16.45 9.47
C PRO A 273 -30.77 -15.01 9.36
N VAL A 274 -30.29 -14.65 8.19
CA VAL A 274 -29.81 -13.28 7.89
C VAL A 274 -31.00 -12.34 7.69
N VAL A 275 -30.98 -11.17 8.31
CA VAL A 275 -32.04 -10.17 8.21
C VAL A 275 -31.89 -9.36 6.91
N HIS A 276 -32.96 -9.26 6.13
CA HIS A 276 -32.95 -8.63 4.80
C HIS A 276 -32.47 -7.17 4.80
N ARG A 277 -32.85 -6.39 5.79
CA ARG A 277 -32.43 -4.97 5.90
C ARG A 277 -30.91 -4.82 5.95
N GLU A 278 -30.24 -5.64 6.74
CA GLU A 278 -28.80 -5.60 6.94
C GLU A 278 -28.06 -5.99 5.65
N VAL A 279 -28.63 -6.92 4.86
CA VAL A 279 -28.09 -7.32 3.55
C VAL A 279 -28.11 -6.16 2.56
N VAL A 280 -29.16 -5.37 2.53
CA VAL A 280 -29.29 -4.21 1.62
C VAL A 280 -28.22 -3.17 1.94
N GLU A 281 -28.05 -2.81 3.20
CA GLU A 281 -27.04 -1.81 3.61
C GLU A 281 -25.62 -2.26 3.29
N ILE A 282 -25.28 -3.52 3.52
CA ILE A 282 -23.99 -4.12 3.14
C ILE A 282 -23.79 -4.06 1.64
N SER A 283 -24.83 -4.36 0.85
CA SER A 283 -24.75 -4.40 -0.61
C SER A 283 -24.47 -3.02 -1.20
N GLU A 284 -25.08 -1.97 -0.66
CA GLU A 284 -24.80 -0.59 -1.08
C GLU A 284 -23.35 -0.17 -0.80
N LEU A 285 -22.84 -0.50 0.39
CA LEU A 285 -21.47 -0.21 0.76
C LEU A 285 -20.45 -0.99 -0.09
N ALA A 286 -20.74 -2.25 -0.38
CA ALA A 286 -19.91 -3.09 -1.26
C ALA A 286 -19.86 -2.55 -2.69
N GLN A 287 -21.00 -2.11 -3.22
CA GLN A 287 -21.09 -1.51 -4.56
C GLN A 287 -20.31 -0.20 -4.61
N LEU A 288 -20.48 0.68 -3.61
CA LEU A 288 -19.70 1.91 -3.50
C LEU A 288 -18.19 1.66 -3.49
N ALA A 289 -17.75 0.65 -2.75
CA ALA A 289 -16.35 0.26 -2.69
C ALA A 289 -15.81 -0.24 -4.03
N PHE A 290 -16.61 -1.03 -4.74
CA PHE A 290 -16.26 -1.56 -6.05
C PHE A 290 -16.21 -0.48 -7.13
N ASP A 291 -17.14 0.46 -7.14
CA ASP A 291 -17.18 1.57 -8.10
C ASP A 291 -15.92 2.45 -8.00
N VAL A 292 -15.38 2.61 -6.80
CA VAL A 292 -14.16 3.39 -6.56
C VAL A 292 -12.89 2.59 -6.88
N GLN A 293 -12.89 1.27 -6.62
CA GLN A 293 -11.69 0.42 -6.74
C GLN A 293 -11.98 -0.96 -7.37
N PRO A 294 -12.46 -1.04 -8.62
CA PRO A 294 -12.91 -2.31 -9.22
C PRO A 294 -11.80 -3.35 -9.39
N HIS A 295 -10.54 -2.92 -9.43
CA HIS A 295 -9.38 -3.82 -9.59
C HIS A 295 -8.80 -4.32 -8.26
N ARG A 296 -9.30 -3.84 -7.13
CA ARG A 296 -8.83 -4.30 -5.82
C ARG A 296 -9.52 -5.59 -5.42
N LEU A 297 -8.71 -6.57 -4.95
CA LEU A 297 -9.25 -7.84 -4.46
C LEU A 297 -10.24 -7.63 -3.31
N SER A 298 -9.92 -6.75 -2.36
CA SER A 298 -10.80 -6.44 -1.23
C SER A 298 -12.18 -5.92 -1.65
N ALA A 299 -12.26 -5.08 -2.69
CA ALA A 299 -13.54 -4.59 -3.21
C ALA A 299 -14.31 -5.69 -3.95
N ARG A 300 -13.62 -6.54 -4.70
CA ARG A 300 -14.21 -7.69 -5.40
C ARG A 300 -14.74 -8.72 -4.39
N VAL A 301 -14.00 -9.01 -3.34
CA VAL A 301 -14.40 -9.89 -2.24
C VAL A 301 -15.65 -9.33 -1.53
N ALA A 302 -15.65 -8.04 -1.19
CA ALA A 302 -16.79 -7.39 -0.57
C ALA A 302 -18.06 -7.49 -1.44
N LEU A 303 -17.96 -7.14 -2.72
CA LEU A 303 -19.12 -7.21 -3.63
C LEU A 303 -19.57 -8.64 -3.89
N SER A 304 -18.63 -9.60 -3.97
CA SER A 304 -18.98 -11.02 -4.11
C SER A 304 -19.77 -11.53 -2.91
N LEU A 305 -19.36 -11.15 -1.71
CA LEU A 305 -20.07 -11.51 -0.49
C LEU A 305 -21.48 -10.89 -0.46
N ALA A 306 -21.61 -9.62 -0.84
CA ALA A 306 -22.92 -8.98 -0.98
C ALA A 306 -23.82 -9.68 -2.00
N HIS A 307 -23.26 -10.13 -3.12
CA HIS A 307 -24.01 -10.93 -4.11
C HIS A 307 -24.46 -12.28 -3.56
N LEU A 308 -23.61 -12.99 -2.80
CA LEU A 308 -24.00 -14.24 -2.15
C LEU A 308 -25.14 -14.04 -1.17
N LEU A 309 -25.06 -12.98 -0.35
CA LEU A 309 -26.12 -12.61 0.59
C LEU A 309 -27.46 -12.24 -0.12
N ASN A 310 -27.39 -11.80 -1.38
CA ASN A 310 -28.55 -11.50 -2.23
C ASN A 310 -28.94 -12.65 -3.18
N HIS A 311 -28.52 -13.88 -2.93
CA HIS A 311 -28.82 -15.06 -3.79
C HIS A 311 -28.39 -14.92 -5.25
N ARG A 312 -27.24 -14.29 -5.51
CA ARG A 312 -26.69 -14.08 -6.86
C ARG A 312 -25.33 -14.77 -7.02
N PRO A 313 -25.26 -16.11 -6.94
CA PRO A 313 -24.00 -16.85 -6.92
C PRO A 313 -23.19 -16.71 -8.22
N GLU A 314 -23.84 -16.58 -9.40
CA GLU A 314 -23.14 -16.38 -10.67
C GLU A 314 -22.37 -15.06 -10.69
N GLN A 315 -22.98 -13.98 -10.15
CA GLN A 315 -22.33 -12.68 -10.08
C GLN A 315 -21.16 -12.70 -9.09
N ALA A 316 -21.35 -13.34 -7.95
CA ALA A 316 -20.27 -13.53 -6.98
C ALA A 316 -19.10 -14.31 -7.61
N ARG A 317 -19.39 -15.43 -8.28
CA ARG A 317 -18.39 -16.24 -8.96
C ARG A 317 -17.61 -15.44 -10.01
N SER A 318 -18.29 -14.66 -10.85
CA SER A 318 -17.65 -13.89 -11.92
C SER A 318 -16.62 -12.88 -11.39
N LEU A 319 -16.85 -12.30 -10.21
CA LEU A 319 -15.91 -11.36 -9.56
C LEU A 319 -14.67 -12.07 -9.02
N LEU A 320 -14.72 -13.36 -8.75
CA LEU A 320 -13.65 -14.14 -8.11
C LEU A 320 -12.83 -15.01 -9.09
N LEU A 321 -13.25 -15.13 -10.36
CA LEU A 321 -12.63 -16.04 -11.34
C LEU A 321 -11.15 -15.77 -11.65
N ASP A 322 -10.70 -14.51 -11.59
CA ASP A 322 -9.36 -14.11 -12.01
C ASP A 322 -8.38 -13.85 -10.84
N ILE A 323 -8.67 -14.41 -9.67
CA ILE A 323 -7.81 -14.24 -8.51
C ILE A 323 -6.55 -15.10 -8.69
N ARG A 324 -5.39 -14.45 -8.65
CA ARG A 324 -4.08 -15.11 -8.77
C ARG A 324 -3.43 -15.23 -7.40
N PRO A 325 -3.39 -16.44 -6.80
CA PRO A 325 -2.63 -16.65 -5.58
C PRO A 325 -1.16 -16.24 -5.77
N GLY A 326 -0.59 -15.53 -4.78
CA GLY A 326 0.81 -15.10 -4.78
C GLY A 326 1.08 -13.71 -5.36
N VAL A 327 0.13 -13.06 -6.02
CA VAL A 327 0.22 -11.66 -6.47
C VAL A 327 -0.55 -10.73 -5.54
N GLU A 328 -1.57 -11.23 -4.90
CA GLU A 328 -2.52 -10.51 -4.07
C GLU A 328 -2.34 -10.86 -2.58
N GLU A 329 -3.02 -10.14 -1.69
CA GLU A 329 -2.92 -10.32 -0.24
C GLU A 329 -3.34 -11.76 0.16
N PRO A 330 -2.46 -12.57 0.77
CA PRO A 330 -2.74 -13.99 1.04
C PRO A 330 -4.04 -14.21 1.83
N ASP A 331 -4.29 -13.35 2.83
CA ASP A 331 -5.44 -13.44 3.71
C ASP A 331 -6.77 -13.29 2.96
N LEU A 332 -6.81 -12.34 2.02
CA LEU A 332 -7.98 -12.13 1.16
C LEU A 332 -8.16 -13.26 0.14
N CYS A 333 -7.08 -13.92 -0.27
CA CYS A 333 -7.17 -15.08 -1.15
C CYS A 333 -7.90 -16.25 -0.47
N HIS A 334 -7.69 -16.46 0.83
CA HIS A 334 -8.43 -17.50 1.57
C HIS A 334 -9.91 -17.17 1.72
N VAL A 335 -10.24 -15.89 2.01
CA VAL A 335 -11.64 -15.43 2.03
C VAL A 335 -12.26 -15.59 0.65
N ALA A 336 -11.58 -15.19 -0.41
CA ALA A 336 -12.07 -15.34 -1.78
C ALA A 336 -12.31 -16.82 -2.16
N SER A 337 -11.42 -17.72 -1.73
CA SER A 337 -11.59 -19.16 -1.91
C SER A 337 -12.84 -19.67 -1.18
N LEU A 338 -13.08 -19.23 0.07
CA LEU A 338 -14.30 -19.58 0.79
C LEU A 338 -15.55 -19.11 0.05
N LEU A 339 -15.58 -17.84 -0.38
CA LEU A 339 -16.73 -17.31 -1.12
C LEU A 339 -16.94 -18.01 -2.47
N SER A 340 -15.86 -18.40 -3.15
CA SER A 340 -15.95 -19.22 -4.37
C SER A 340 -16.55 -20.60 -4.07
N ALA A 341 -16.16 -21.23 -2.96
CA ALA A 341 -16.76 -22.50 -2.53
C ALA A 341 -18.26 -22.36 -2.28
N VAL A 342 -18.68 -21.30 -1.58
CA VAL A 342 -20.11 -21.01 -1.34
C VAL A 342 -20.86 -20.82 -2.65
N ALA A 343 -20.30 -20.03 -3.58
CA ALA A 343 -20.92 -19.81 -4.90
C ALA A 343 -21.06 -21.12 -5.68
N GLU A 344 -20.03 -21.96 -5.73
CA GLU A 344 -20.06 -23.25 -6.43
C GLU A 344 -21.07 -24.23 -5.79
N CYS A 345 -21.20 -24.24 -4.46
CA CYS A 345 -22.24 -25.02 -3.78
C CYS A 345 -23.66 -24.59 -4.19
N HIS A 346 -23.92 -23.27 -4.22
CA HIS A 346 -25.20 -22.72 -4.66
C HIS A 346 -25.51 -23.04 -6.13
N LEU A 347 -24.47 -23.16 -6.96
CA LEU A 347 -24.59 -23.55 -8.38
C LEU A 347 -24.65 -25.06 -8.59
N GLY A 348 -24.60 -25.86 -7.53
CA GLY A 348 -24.64 -27.33 -7.60
C GLY A 348 -23.31 -27.98 -8.01
N ASN A 349 -22.22 -27.22 -8.13
CA ASN A 349 -20.89 -27.73 -8.50
C ASN A 349 -20.10 -28.14 -7.26
N ARG A 350 -20.42 -29.29 -6.67
CA ARG A 350 -19.72 -29.76 -5.45
C ARG A 350 -18.24 -30.06 -5.66
N ALA A 351 -17.87 -30.59 -6.83
CA ALA A 351 -16.44 -30.87 -7.12
C ALA A 351 -15.60 -29.60 -7.17
N GLY A 352 -16.13 -28.50 -7.76
CA GLY A 352 -15.50 -27.19 -7.75
C GLY A 352 -15.41 -26.63 -6.33
N ALA A 353 -16.48 -26.74 -5.55
CA ALA A 353 -16.52 -26.27 -4.17
C ALA A 353 -15.46 -26.94 -3.30
N ASP A 354 -15.26 -28.26 -3.41
CA ASP A 354 -14.26 -28.99 -2.62
C ASP A 354 -12.82 -28.51 -2.84
N ALA A 355 -12.48 -28.10 -4.05
CA ALA A 355 -11.16 -27.52 -4.33
C ALA A 355 -10.96 -26.18 -3.61
N PHE A 356 -11.97 -25.31 -3.65
CA PHE A 356 -11.93 -24.02 -2.96
C PHE A 356 -11.98 -24.13 -1.43
N ILE A 357 -12.73 -25.10 -0.89
CA ILE A 357 -12.77 -25.40 0.54
C ILE A 357 -11.38 -25.77 1.06
N ARG A 358 -10.65 -26.62 0.34
CA ARG A 358 -9.25 -26.96 0.72
C ARG A 358 -8.37 -25.73 0.72
N ALA A 359 -8.43 -24.91 -0.34
CA ALA A 359 -7.64 -23.69 -0.43
C ALA A 359 -7.96 -22.66 0.68
N ALA A 360 -9.24 -22.59 1.11
CA ALA A 360 -9.63 -21.73 2.23
C ALA A 360 -9.11 -22.25 3.58
N ALA A 361 -9.14 -23.57 3.79
CA ALA A 361 -8.68 -24.21 5.04
C ALA A 361 -7.17 -24.11 5.24
N ASP A 362 -6.38 -24.14 4.16
CA ASP A 362 -4.92 -24.03 4.21
C ASP A 362 -4.41 -22.69 4.79
N GLY A 363 -5.27 -21.67 4.88
CA GLY A 363 -4.95 -20.36 5.45
C GLY A 363 -4.79 -20.30 6.96
N GLY A 364 -5.15 -21.35 7.69
CA GLY A 364 -5.01 -21.42 9.14
C GLY A 364 -5.99 -20.56 9.95
N TYR A 365 -6.97 -19.94 9.31
CA TYR A 365 -8.01 -19.14 9.98
C TYR A 365 -9.11 -20.04 10.53
N GLN A 366 -9.15 -20.20 11.86
CA GLN A 366 -10.08 -21.12 12.52
C GLN A 366 -11.55 -20.89 12.13
N GLN A 367 -12.01 -19.64 12.07
CA GLN A 367 -13.39 -19.32 11.68
C GLN A 367 -13.69 -19.68 10.22
N LEU A 368 -12.79 -19.34 9.30
CA LEU A 368 -12.95 -19.71 7.88
C LEU A 368 -12.96 -21.24 7.70
N THR A 369 -12.11 -21.94 8.45
CA THR A 369 -12.06 -23.40 8.44
C THR A 369 -13.37 -24.00 8.95
N GLN A 370 -13.96 -23.46 10.03
CA GLN A 370 -15.25 -23.91 10.55
C GLN A 370 -16.38 -23.71 9.53
N VAL A 371 -16.45 -22.54 8.90
CA VAL A 371 -17.44 -22.27 7.83
C VAL A 371 -17.25 -23.23 6.65
N ALA A 372 -16.00 -23.44 6.21
CA ALA A 372 -15.68 -24.35 5.11
C ALA A 372 -16.10 -25.79 5.41
N VAL A 373 -15.84 -26.28 6.64
CA VAL A 373 -16.27 -27.62 7.08
C VAL A 373 -17.80 -27.72 7.16
N ALA A 374 -18.47 -26.70 7.68
CA ALA A 374 -19.92 -26.67 7.80
C ALA A 374 -20.61 -26.67 6.43
N ILE A 375 -20.09 -25.91 5.46
CA ILE A 375 -20.58 -25.90 4.06
C ILE A 375 -20.43 -27.30 3.44
N ARG A 376 -19.31 -27.96 3.69
CA ARG A 376 -19.06 -29.32 3.16
C ARG A 376 -20.00 -30.37 3.75
N ALA A 377 -20.30 -30.25 5.05
CA ALA A 377 -21.16 -31.19 5.77
C ALA A 377 -22.66 -31.01 5.44
N ALA A 378 -23.06 -29.83 4.98
CA ALA A 378 -24.45 -29.53 4.69
C ALA A 378 -24.93 -30.23 3.41
N ASP A 379 -25.94 -31.10 3.54
CA ASP A 379 -26.61 -31.81 2.42
C ASP A 379 -28.12 -31.78 2.58
N PRO A 380 -28.88 -31.05 1.77
CA PRO A 380 -28.45 -30.03 0.81
C PRO A 380 -27.81 -28.85 1.54
N VAL A 381 -26.91 -28.11 0.85
CA VAL A 381 -26.42 -26.82 1.41
C VAL A 381 -27.66 -26.04 1.80
N PRO A 382 -27.86 -25.73 3.08
CA PRO A 382 -29.06 -25.06 3.55
C PRO A 382 -29.26 -23.87 2.63
N ARG A 383 -30.53 -23.52 2.35
CA ARG A 383 -30.81 -22.20 1.75
C ARG A 383 -30.31 -21.17 2.74
N LEU A 384 -28.96 -20.98 2.76
CA LEU A 384 -28.22 -20.16 3.74
C LEU A 384 -28.83 -18.78 3.88
N PHE A 385 -29.63 -18.43 2.89
CA PHE A 385 -30.17 -17.11 2.66
C PHE A 385 -31.62 -17.20 2.16
N ALA A 386 -32.44 -18.11 2.65
CA ALA A 386 -33.87 -18.01 2.37
C ALA A 386 -34.31 -16.65 2.97
N PRO A 387 -34.95 -15.77 2.17
CA PRO A 387 -35.55 -14.58 2.73
C PRO A 387 -36.48 -15.05 3.86
N ALA A 388 -36.33 -14.44 5.06
CA ALA A 388 -37.30 -14.69 6.11
C ALA A 388 -38.69 -14.53 5.47
N PRO A 389 -39.64 -15.47 5.67
CA PRO A 389 -40.98 -15.31 5.14
C PRO A 389 -41.42 -13.92 5.59
N MET A 390 -41.80 -13.07 4.59
CA MET A 390 -42.36 -11.77 4.91
C MET A 390 -43.49 -12.03 5.90
N ALA A 391 -43.32 -11.59 7.14
CA ALA A 391 -44.43 -11.59 8.06
C ALA A 391 -45.49 -10.72 7.42
N ASP A 392 -46.58 -11.35 6.99
CA ASP A 392 -47.71 -10.66 6.40
C ASP A 392 -48.09 -9.49 7.31
N ALA A 393 -47.91 -8.29 6.78
CA ALA A 393 -48.22 -7.05 7.47
C ALA A 393 -49.72 -6.78 7.40
#